data_a811efdd61c5c12d7baa8c2bc1949162
#
_entry.id   a811efdd61c5c12d7baa8c2bc1949162
#
_cell.length_a   1.000
_cell.length_b   1.000
_cell.length_c   1.000
_cell.angle_alpha   90.00
_cell.angle_beta   90.00
_cell.angle_gamma   90.00
#
_symmetry.space_group_name_H-M   'P 1'
#
loop_
_entity.id
_entity.type
_entity.pdbx_description
1 polymer ?
#
loop_
_entity_poly.entity_id
_entity_poly.type
_entity_poly.pdbx_seq_one_letter_code
_entity_poly.pdbx_strand_id
1 'polypeptide(L)'
;KNLKKASADKMALKVKANGNDEIIWDKPEGELKYFVQYGMGYELWDMAYLFQYDSDCAGQIVFGTNNEVYIKNAISSFKGTGWVKGELSKDGKKITVKYPQYVLDVEGYNEEEELITAKVYVSIMKYNNEQGYDDYQPVSDEENVVTYTINTDGTITMDGSKDAFDKGIDPDTGEEVDVLPEKMLTTYYTYYDKKTSKDLTIWFGYGDIAQKFTPLPDDLIYNEYPEEINFERWAMFDSTGKAQSIEVAIQDDYVYVKSFHYYIADCIVKGKIEGDKVTFPSKQFFGLDLYEYDFIFFFGCTYGEYWDEEYQDYYEGYILADKLVMNLDRENMILYAPEKTGYVMNASPYKVWYYCEALEPIFRAQDPADLNCAPQDPEFVEYFYVDDYEQHWFCWMLPNTTVEGAFVDTNMMYYNMYINGEIYTLSPDVYPYVSEEITDIPYAYSDDNNYDIVLDPSDPVGRQYYIYYDDMKKFGIVMYYMAPDGNLYNSMRVTYNLLDETVEKDDAAIDTPSYAEPTRIEFYNLQGMKVANPTAGNIYIRSITFKDGSRQATKFIAR
;
A
#
# COMPACT_ATOMS: atom_id res chain seq x y z
N LYS A 1 0.95 14.14 13.80
CA LYS A 1 2.28 14.82 13.73
C LYS A 1 2.06 16.30 14.03
N ASN A 2 2.66 16.82 15.10
CA ASN A 2 2.56 18.22 15.48
C ASN A 2 3.34 19.07 14.47
N LEU A 3 2.63 19.94 13.74
CA LEU A 3 3.25 20.98 12.94
C LEU A 3 3.83 22.04 13.89
N LYS A 4 5.13 22.05 14.10
CA LYS A 4 5.81 23.08 14.90
C LYS A 4 5.92 24.39 14.11
N LYS A 5 5.67 25.50 14.79
CA LYS A 5 5.60 26.87 14.29
C LYS A 5 6.93 27.39 13.79
N ALA A 6 7.00 27.70 12.52
CA ALA A 6 7.89 28.76 12.06
C ALA A 6 7.37 30.09 12.64
N SER A 7 8.24 30.86 13.28
CA SER A 7 7.87 32.07 14.03
C SER A 7 6.90 32.99 13.28
N ALA A 8 5.79 33.31 13.95
CA ALA A 8 4.57 33.89 13.40
C ALA A 8 4.66 35.32 12.89
N ASP A 9 5.83 35.87 12.66
CA ASP A 9 5.98 37.32 12.39
C ASP A 9 6.27 37.70 10.93
N LYS A 10 5.91 36.81 9.96
CA LYS A 10 6.28 37.12 8.59
C LYS A 10 5.24 36.88 7.53
N MET A 11 4.95 38.03 6.94
CA MET A 11 4.41 38.26 5.61
C MET A 11 3.20 37.43 5.20
N ALA A 12 2.03 38.02 5.36
CA ALA A 12 0.90 37.70 4.50
C ALA A 12 1.29 38.03 3.03
N LEU A 13 2.00 37.16 2.39
CA LEU A 13 2.16 37.19 0.94
C LEU A 13 0.78 36.89 0.35
N LYS A 14 0.17 37.90 -0.27
CA LYS A 14 -0.94 37.69 -1.19
C LYS A 14 -0.36 37.02 -2.43
N VAL A 15 -0.17 35.72 -2.36
CA VAL A 15 0.12 34.92 -3.53
C VAL A 15 -1.18 34.84 -4.33
N LYS A 16 -1.27 35.61 -5.41
CA LYS A 16 -2.30 35.41 -6.42
C LYS A 16 -1.91 34.12 -7.14
N ALA A 17 -2.66 33.04 -6.85
CA ALA A 17 -2.52 31.80 -7.60
C ALA A 17 -2.71 32.11 -9.10
N ASN A 18 -1.65 31.96 -9.88
CA ASN A 18 -1.70 32.01 -11.35
C ASN A 18 -2.12 30.67 -11.97
N GLY A 19 -2.55 29.74 -11.14
CA GLY A 19 -3.04 28.42 -11.49
C GLY A 19 -4.44 28.18 -10.94
N ASN A 20 -5.01 27.03 -11.19
CA ASN A 20 -6.35 26.67 -10.80
C ASN A 20 -6.61 26.92 -9.31
N ASP A 21 -7.76 27.54 -9.01
CA ASP A 21 -8.26 27.69 -7.64
C ASP A 21 -8.75 26.33 -7.07
N GLU A 22 -8.73 25.28 -7.87
CA GLU A 22 -9.17 23.93 -7.55
C GLU A 22 -8.10 22.90 -7.94
N ILE A 23 -8.05 21.83 -7.17
CA ILE A 23 -7.14 20.69 -7.44
C ILE A 23 -7.66 19.90 -8.65
N ILE A 24 -6.80 19.58 -9.58
CA ILE A 24 -7.10 18.67 -10.69
C ILE A 24 -6.85 17.23 -10.22
N TRP A 25 -7.88 16.55 -9.73
CA TRP A 25 -7.78 15.17 -9.26
C TRP A 25 -7.96 14.16 -10.39
N ASP A 26 -8.98 14.36 -11.22
CA ASP A 26 -9.30 13.46 -12.30
C ASP A 26 -8.24 13.53 -13.40
N LYS A 27 -7.97 12.39 -14.03
CA LYS A 27 -7.07 12.32 -15.17
C LYS A 27 -7.57 13.28 -16.28
N PRO A 28 -6.77 14.29 -16.67
CA PRO A 28 -7.15 15.20 -17.74
C PRO A 28 -7.38 14.48 -19.07
N GLU A 29 -8.18 15.10 -19.96
CA GLU A 29 -8.35 14.60 -21.33
C GLU A 29 -7.06 14.72 -22.13
N GLY A 30 -6.69 13.65 -22.85
CA GLY A 30 -5.51 13.61 -23.69
C GLY A 30 -4.82 12.26 -23.70
N GLU A 31 -3.66 12.22 -24.34
CA GLU A 31 -2.79 11.04 -24.42
C GLU A 31 -1.99 10.91 -23.12
N LEU A 32 -2.31 9.89 -22.30
CA LEU A 32 -1.53 9.55 -21.12
C LEU A 32 -0.29 8.77 -21.52
N LYS A 33 0.88 9.21 -21.06
CA LYS A 33 2.14 8.49 -21.17
C LYS A 33 2.74 8.22 -19.81
N TYR A 34 3.32 7.04 -19.64
CA TYR A 34 4.00 6.61 -18.44
C TYR A 34 5.51 6.76 -18.60
N PHE A 35 6.15 7.16 -17.52
CA PHE A 35 7.59 7.37 -17.42
C PHE A 35 8.11 6.86 -16.09
N VAL A 36 9.34 6.37 -16.05
CA VAL A 36 10.07 6.34 -14.78
C VAL A 36 10.48 7.77 -14.47
N GLN A 37 9.95 8.33 -13.40
CA GLN A 37 10.29 9.66 -12.92
C GLN A 37 11.42 9.53 -11.90
N TYR A 38 12.59 10.01 -12.26
CA TYR A 38 13.69 10.23 -11.33
C TYR A 38 13.58 11.65 -10.76
N GLY A 39 13.83 11.77 -9.47
CA GLY A 39 13.96 13.05 -8.79
C GLY A 39 15.09 13.01 -7.76
N MET A 40 15.83 14.11 -7.69
CA MET A 40 16.87 14.34 -6.69
C MET A 40 16.59 15.66 -5.99
N GLY A 41 16.70 15.69 -4.67
CA GLY A 41 16.38 16.88 -3.91
C GLY A 41 16.53 16.73 -2.41
N TYR A 42 15.74 17.53 -1.71
CA TYR A 42 15.81 17.64 -0.26
C TYR A 42 14.41 17.51 0.36
N GLU A 43 14.35 16.78 1.46
CA GLU A 43 13.23 16.78 2.38
C GLU A 43 13.58 17.62 3.59
N LEU A 44 12.78 18.64 3.89
CA LEU A 44 12.96 19.51 5.04
C LEU A 44 12.10 18.99 6.20
N TRP A 45 12.76 18.55 7.26
CA TRP A 45 12.15 18.21 8.52
C TRP A 45 12.42 19.27 9.57
N ASP A 46 11.33 19.88 10.10
CA ASP A 46 11.36 20.72 11.31
C ASP A 46 12.35 21.90 11.24
N MET A 47 12.50 22.56 10.07
CA MET A 47 13.35 23.74 9.83
C MET A 47 14.84 23.60 10.21
N ALA A 48 15.27 22.46 10.70
CA ALA A 48 16.63 22.23 11.20
C ALA A 48 17.38 21.12 10.47
N TYR A 49 16.69 20.24 9.74
CA TYR A 49 17.32 19.09 9.11
C TYR A 49 16.84 18.92 7.67
N LEU A 50 17.77 19.05 6.75
CA LEU A 50 17.58 18.72 5.35
C LEU A 50 18.13 17.31 5.11
N PHE A 51 17.26 16.43 4.64
CA PHE A 51 17.64 15.11 4.19
C PHE A 51 17.71 15.10 2.67
N GLN A 52 18.82 14.64 2.13
CA GLN A 52 18.97 14.41 0.70
C GLN A 52 18.17 13.16 0.31
N TYR A 53 17.56 13.21 -0.85
CA TYR A 53 16.98 12.03 -1.49
C TYR A 53 17.30 12.00 -2.97
N ASP A 54 17.40 10.80 -3.51
CA ASP A 54 17.23 10.51 -4.91
C ASP A 54 16.35 9.27 -5.05
N SER A 55 15.42 9.28 -5.99
CA SER A 55 14.49 8.17 -6.14
C SER A 55 13.90 8.09 -7.54
N ASP A 56 13.60 6.86 -7.95
CA ASP A 56 12.74 6.57 -9.07
C ASP A 56 11.31 6.31 -8.59
N CYS A 57 10.33 6.71 -9.39
CA CYS A 57 8.92 6.41 -9.14
C CYS A 57 8.12 6.36 -10.44
N ALA A 58 6.84 6.00 -10.35
CA ALA A 58 5.94 6.10 -11.50
C ALA A 58 5.64 7.55 -11.84
N GLY A 59 5.97 7.95 -13.05
CA GLY A 59 5.64 9.25 -13.62
C GLY A 59 4.49 9.16 -14.62
N GLN A 60 3.58 10.11 -14.55
CA GLN A 60 2.43 10.21 -15.45
C GLN A 60 2.39 11.61 -16.08
N ILE A 61 2.34 11.68 -17.41
CA ILE A 61 2.18 12.92 -18.15
C ILE A 61 1.04 12.76 -19.16
N VAL A 62 0.08 13.68 -19.12
CA VAL A 62 -1.00 13.74 -20.14
C VAL A 62 -0.69 14.86 -21.11
N PHE A 63 -0.65 14.53 -22.41
CA PHE A 63 -0.57 15.48 -23.51
C PHE A 63 -1.99 15.76 -24.00
N GLY A 64 -2.54 16.89 -23.60
CA GLY A 64 -3.90 17.30 -23.90
C GLY A 64 -4.04 18.00 -25.23
N THR A 65 -5.24 18.48 -25.52
CA THR A 65 -5.54 19.33 -26.67
C THR A 65 -5.00 20.75 -26.44
N ASN A 66 -4.85 21.54 -27.51
CA ASN A 66 -4.40 22.95 -27.44
C ASN A 66 -3.02 23.16 -26.77
N ASN A 67 -2.11 22.20 -26.92
CA ASN A 67 -0.78 22.21 -26.31
C ASN A 67 -0.79 22.18 -24.77
N GLU A 68 -1.87 21.75 -24.15
CA GLU A 68 -1.89 21.55 -22.72
C GLU A 68 -1.11 20.29 -22.34
N VAL A 69 -0.36 20.36 -21.24
CA VAL A 69 0.35 19.22 -20.65
C VAL A 69 0.04 19.17 -19.17
N TYR A 70 -0.14 17.98 -18.64
CA TYR A 70 -0.41 17.79 -17.22
C TYR A 70 0.57 16.76 -16.65
N ILE A 71 1.18 17.08 -15.50
CA ILE A 71 2.14 16.21 -14.80
C ILE A 71 1.54 15.81 -13.47
N LYS A 72 1.44 14.52 -13.20
CA LYS A 72 1.02 13.96 -11.90
C LYS A 72 2.22 13.96 -10.95
N ASN A 73 1.97 14.22 -9.65
CA ASN A 73 3.02 14.20 -8.65
C ASN A 73 4.23 15.05 -9.05
N ALA A 74 4.02 16.37 -9.16
CA ALA A 74 5.04 17.32 -9.66
C ALA A 74 6.36 17.32 -8.86
N ILE A 75 6.36 16.85 -7.61
CA ILE A 75 7.54 16.60 -6.78
C ILE A 75 7.73 15.08 -6.66
N SER A 76 8.91 14.59 -7.00
CA SER A 76 9.20 13.16 -7.12
C SER A 76 9.02 12.37 -5.81
N SER A 77 9.37 12.96 -4.68
CA SER A 77 9.27 12.37 -3.34
C SER A 77 7.96 12.68 -2.63
N PHE A 78 7.11 13.57 -3.18
CA PHE A 78 5.83 13.95 -2.59
C PHE A 78 4.66 13.48 -3.46
N LYS A 79 4.15 12.31 -3.16
CA LYS A 79 3.15 11.57 -3.93
C LYS A 79 1.72 11.84 -3.45
N GLY A 80 0.73 11.33 -4.22
CA GLY A 80 -0.68 11.46 -3.89
C GLY A 80 -1.23 12.87 -4.12
N THR A 81 -0.59 13.67 -4.98
CA THR A 81 -1.01 15.04 -5.31
C THR A 81 -1.86 15.09 -6.58
N GLY A 82 -2.58 16.19 -6.78
CA GLY A 82 -3.27 16.49 -8.03
C GLY A 82 -2.30 16.71 -9.20
N TRP A 83 -2.87 16.90 -10.38
CA TRP A 83 -2.12 17.23 -11.60
C TRP A 83 -1.73 18.71 -11.63
N VAL A 84 -0.49 18.99 -12.05
CA VAL A 84 -0.10 20.35 -12.40
C VAL A 84 -0.21 20.55 -13.90
N LYS A 85 -0.65 21.76 -14.31
CA LYS A 85 -0.88 22.12 -15.70
C LYS A 85 0.30 22.93 -16.26
N GLY A 86 0.74 22.56 -17.46
CA GLY A 86 1.74 23.27 -18.25
C GLY A 86 1.33 23.42 -19.71
N GLU A 87 2.22 23.95 -20.50
CA GLU A 87 2.05 24.19 -21.93
C GLU A 87 3.20 23.56 -22.73
N LEU A 88 2.86 22.86 -23.81
CA LEU A 88 3.82 22.34 -24.78
C LEU A 88 4.16 23.45 -25.78
N SER A 89 5.44 23.63 -26.06
CA SER A 89 5.89 24.53 -27.10
C SER A 89 5.39 24.11 -28.48
N LYS A 90 5.26 25.05 -29.43
CA LYS A 90 4.75 24.78 -30.78
C LYS A 90 5.59 23.79 -31.57
N ASP A 91 6.87 23.67 -31.27
CA ASP A 91 7.79 22.71 -31.88
C ASP A 91 7.80 21.34 -31.16
N GLY A 92 7.00 21.19 -30.08
CA GLY A 92 6.89 19.96 -29.33
C GLY A 92 8.12 19.61 -28.50
N LYS A 93 9.05 20.54 -28.28
CA LYS A 93 10.35 20.23 -27.64
C LYS A 93 10.48 20.70 -26.18
N LYS A 94 9.55 21.52 -25.71
CA LYS A 94 9.60 22.04 -24.36
C LYS A 94 8.23 22.03 -23.70
N ILE A 95 8.21 21.73 -22.41
CA ILE A 95 7.04 21.88 -21.54
C ILE A 95 7.35 23.01 -20.57
N THR A 96 6.45 23.98 -20.46
CA THR A 96 6.57 25.11 -19.51
C THR A 96 5.45 25.03 -18.49
N VAL A 97 5.80 24.96 -17.21
CA VAL A 97 4.85 24.91 -16.08
C VAL A 97 4.99 26.19 -15.28
N LYS A 98 3.89 26.90 -15.11
CA LYS A 98 3.82 28.10 -14.25
C LYS A 98 3.29 27.75 -12.89
N TYR A 99 3.93 28.23 -11.87
CA TYR A 99 3.57 28.03 -10.48
C TYR A 99 3.20 29.37 -9.81
N PRO A 100 2.60 29.39 -8.58
CA PRO A 100 2.24 28.22 -7.79
C PRO A 100 1.01 27.49 -8.32
N GLN A 101 0.91 26.18 -8.04
CA GLN A 101 -0.30 25.40 -8.34
C GLN A 101 -0.74 24.61 -7.10
N TYR A 102 -2.04 24.63 -6.84
CA TYR A 102 -2.69 23.95 -5.73
C TYR A 102 -2.87 22.46 -6.05
N VAL A 103 -2.35 21.57 -5.18
CA VAL A 103 -2.22 20.15 -5.50
C VAL A 103 -2.80 19.19 -4.46
N LEU A 104 -3.02 19.65 -3.21
CA LEU A 104 -3.49 18.77 -2.14
C LEU A 104 -4.08 19.58 -0.99
N ASP A 105 -5.08 19.03 -0.28
CA ASP A 105 -5.47 19.43 1.06
C ASP A 105 -4.90 18.45 2.08
N VAL A 106 -4.35 18.96 3.17
CA VAL A 106 -3.89 18.13 4.29
C VAL A 106 -4.57 18.60 5.58
N GLU A 107 -4.97 17.63 6.40
CA GLU A 107 -5.49 17.89 7.73
C GLU A 107 -4.39 17.69 8.77
N GLY A 108 -4.39 18.50 9.79
CA GLY A 108 -3.44 18.45 10.89
C GLY A 108 -3.88 19.31 12.06
N TYR A 109 -3.14 19.26 13.15
CA TYR A 109 -3.41 20.06 14.34
C TYR A 109 -2.45 21.23 14.42
N ASN A 110 -2.97 22.42 14.72
CA ASN A 110 -2.16 23.60 15.03
C ASN A 110 -1.59 23.51 16.47
N GLU A 111 -0.85 24.55 16.90
CA GLU A 111 -0.27 24.61 18.26
C GLU A 111 -1.32 24.61 19.38
N GLU A 112 -2.54 25.03 19.09
CA GLU A 112 -3.66 25.02 20.02
C GLU A 112 -4.46 23.71 20.00
N GLU A 113 -3.94 22.64 19.35
CA GLU A 113 -4.59 21.35 19.16
C GLU A 113 -5.95 21.45 18.39
N GLU A 114 -6.16 22.53 17.63
CA GLU A 114 -7.32 22.65 16.75
C GLU A 114 -7.04 21.95 15.41
N LEU A 115 -7.99 21.14 14.93
CA LEU A 115 -7.93 20.58 13.59
C LEU A 115 -8.00 21.68 12.54
N ILE A 116 -7.02 21.75 11.67
CA ILE A 116 -6.94 22.69 10.55
C ILE A 116 -6.79 21.92 9.24
N THR A 117 -7.33 22.51 8.18
CA THR A 117 -7.07 22.06 6.80
C THR A 117 -6.10 23.05 6.16
N ALA A 118 -4.96 22.56 5.72
CA ALA A 118 -3.97 23.37 5.00
C ALA A 118 -3.97 23.02 3.52
N LYS A 119 -3.90 24.04 2.68
CA LYS A 119 -3.74 23.89 1.22
C LYS A 119 -2.28 23.75 0.87
N VAL A 120 -1.94 22.74 0.10
CA VAL A 120 -0.59 22.50 -0.39
C VAL A 120 -0.45 22.99 -1.82
N TYR A 121 0.58 23.79 -2.03
CA TYR A 121 0.97 24.30 -3.33
C TYR A 121 2.35 23.83 -3.72
N VAL A 122 2.55 23.59 -5.01
CA VAL A 122 3.89 23.42 -5.59
C VAL A 122 4.35 24.78 -6.12
N SER A 123 5.61 25.13 -5.86
CA SER A 123 6.21 26.43 -6.24
C SER A 123 7.72 26.33 -6.32
N ILE A 124 8.34 27.25 -7.05
CA ILE A 124 9.78 27.49 -6.91
C ILE A 124 10.01 28.31 -5.67
N MET A 125 10.93 27.85 -4.83
CA MET A 125 11.37 28.54 -3.63
C MET A 125 12.85 28.88 -3.76
N LYS A 126 13.25 30.04 -3.25
CA LYS A 126 14.61 30.53 -3.24
C LYS A 126 15.14 30.60 -1.81
N TYR A 127 16.37 30.16 -1.61
CA TYR A 127 17.08 30.24 -0.34
C TYR A 127 17.20 31.69 0.15
N ASN A 128 16.90 31.89 1.42
CA ASN A 128 17.01 33.18 2.10
C ASN A 128 17.48 32.98 3.54
N ASN A 129 18.57 33.64 3.92
CA ASN A 129 19.10 33.64 5.29
C ASN A 129 19.12 35.02 5.95
N GLU A 130 18.36 35.98 5.42
CA GLU A 130 18.35 37.38 5.94
C GLU A 130 17.93 37.46 7.41
N GLN A 131 17.38 36.41 7.96
CA GLN A 131 16.85 36.36 9.31
C GLN A 131 17.73 35.60 10.30
N GLY A 132 18.88 35.11 9.85
CA GLY A 132 19.85 34.40 10.69
C GLY A 132 19.56 32.92 10.89
N TYR A 133 18.62 32.37 10.12
CA TYR A 133 18.40 30.93 9.98
C TYR A 133 18.09 30.63 8.51
N ASP A 134 18.32 29.39 8.12
CA ASP A 134 18.07 28.92 6.77
C ASP A 134 16.58 28.87 6.49
N ASP A 135 16.14 29.52 5.43
CA ASP A 135 14.77 29.64 5.01
C ASP A 135 14.69 29.64 3.48
N TYR A 136 13.51 29.29 2.95
CA TYR A 136 13.24 29.37 1.53
C TYR A 136 11.97 30.16 1.33
N GLN A 137 11.94 31.08 0.42
CA GLN A 137 10.80 31.93 0.15
C GLN A 137 10.34 31.82 -1.30
N PRO A 138 9.03 31.96 -1.57
CA PRO A 138 8.52 31.96 -2.93
C PRO A 138 9.22 33.04 -3.77
N VAL A 139 9.57 32.68 -5.00
CA VAL A 139 10.07 33.62 -5.98
C VAL A 139 8.94 34.50 -6.54
N SER A 140 9.25 35.57 -7.28
CA SER A 140 8.26 36.36 -8.00
C SER A 140 7.50 35.52 -9.04
N ASP A 141 6.27 35.94 -9.41
CA ASP A 141 5.46 35.25 -10.41
C ASP A 141 6.19 35.06 -11.74
N GLU A 142 7.06 35.99 -12.12
CA GLU A 142 7.84 35.95 -13.35
C GLU A 142 8.95 34.88 -13.30
N GLU A 143 9.50 34.63 -12.13
CA GLU A 143 10.53 33.62 -11.88
C GLU A 143 9.96 32.24 -11.54
N ASN A 144 8.66 32.15 -11.26
CA ASN A 144 7.99 30.93 -10.79
C ASN A 144 7.56 30.04 -11.96
N VAL A 145 8.52 29.69 -12.80
CA VAL A 145 8.33 28.92 -14.04
C VAL A 145 9.38 27.84 -14.14
N VAL A 146 8.93 26.61 -14.32
CA VAL A 146 9.80 25.47 -14.63
C VAL A 146 9.65 25.12 -16.11
N THR A 147 10.76 24.87 -16.77
CA THR A 147 10.80 24.38 -18.13
C THR A 147 11.42 23.00 -18.17
N TYR A 148 10.84 22.12 -18.96
CA TYR A 148 11.37 20.79 -19.24
C TYR A 148 11.71 20.67 -20.72
N THR A 149 12.84 20.08 -21.04
CA THR A 149 13.25 19.77 -22.41
C THR A 149 12.88 18.33 -22.77
N ILE A 150 12.17 18.16 -23.88
CA ILE A 150 11.87 16.83 -24.46
C ILE A 150 13.02 16.48 -25.39
N ASN A 151 13.79 15.46 -25.03
CA ASN A 151 14.96 15.00 -25.75
C ASN A 151 14.59 14.09 -26.95
N THR A 152 15.54 13.86 -27.85
CA THR A 152 15.32 13.02 -29.05
C THR A 152 15.10 11.54 -28.75
N ASP A 153 15.54 11.07 -27.58
CA ASP A 153 15.30 9.71 -27.06
C ASP A 153 13.97 9.58 -26.31
N GLY A 154 13.16 10.64 -26.28
CA GLY A 154 11.89 10.67 -25.58
C GLY A 154 11.98 10.98 -24.08
N THR A 155 13.19 11.10 -23.51
CA THR A 155 13.35 11.55 -22.13
C THR A 155 12.93 13.01 -21.97
N ILE A 156 12.39 13.36 -20.79
CA ILE A 156 11.99 14.73 -20.45
C ILE A 156 12.80 15.14 -19.23
N THR A 157 13.57 16.22 -19.34
CA THR A 157 14.49 16.66 -18.30
C THR A 157 14.15 18.09 -17.85
N MET A 158 14.04 18.32 -16.55
CA MET A 158 13.88 19.66 -15.99
C MET A 158 15.11 20.51 -16.31
N ASP A 159 14.90 21.68 -16.94
CA ASP A 159 16.00 22.59 -17.30
C ASP A 159 16.67 23.11 -15.99
N GLY A 160 18.00 23.03 -15.95
CA GLY A 160 18.77 23.42 -14.78
C GLY A 160 18.91 22.31 -13.71
N SER A 161 18.46 21.09 -14.01
CA SER A 161 18.73 19.91 -13.16
C SER A 161 20.22 19.76 -12.88
N LYS A 162 20.52 19.32 -11.66
CA LYS A 162 21.89 18.98 -11.22
C LYS A 162 22.13 17.49 -11.32
N ASP A 163 23.39 17.09 -11.50
CA ASP A 163 23.77 15.67 -11.55
C ASP A 163 24.22 15.14 -10.18
N ALA A 164 24.48 16.03 -9.22
CA ALA A 164 24.89 15.69 -7.87
C ALA A 164 24.56 16.83 -6.88
N PHE A 165 24.57 16.51 -5.62
CA PHE A 165 24.45 17.49 -4.53
C PHE A 165 25.73 18.33 -4.42
N ASP A 166 25.57 19.65 -4.22
CA ASP A 166 26.70 20.54 -4.02
C ASP A 166 27.34 20.30 -2.64
N LYS A 167 28.65 20.26 -2.61
CA LYS A 167 29.46 20.12 -1.39
C LYS A 167 30.30 21.37 -1.16
N GLY A 168 30.46 21.72 0.10
CA GLY A 168 31.29 22.80 0.57
C GLY A 168 32.22 22.35 1.70
N ILE A 169 33.04 23.27 2.21
CA ILE A 169 33.85 23.02 3.39
C ILE A 169 33.40 23.96 4.50
N ASP A 170 33.05 23.42 5.64
CA ASP A 170 32.77 24.19 6.84
C ASP A 170 34.03 24.96 7.25
N PRO A 171 33.99 26.29 7.33
CA PRO A 171 35.16 27.10 7.63
C PRO A 171 35.69 26.93 9.06
N ASP A 172 34.83 26.48 9.97
CA ASP A 172 35.19 26.33 11.38
C ASP A 172 35.76 24.94 11.71
N THR A 173 35.19 23.89 11.08
CA THR A 173 35.61 22.51 11.33
C THR A 173 36.54 21.96 10.26
N GLY A 174 36.51 22.51 9.05
CA GLY A 174 37.24 21.99 7.88
C GLY A 174 36.67 20.72 7.30
N GLU A 175 35.49 20.31 7.72
CA GLU A 175 34.78 19.13 7.24
C GLU A 175 33.93 19.46 5.99
N GLU A 176 33.72 18.43 5.16
CA GLU A 176 32.81 18.55 4.03
C GLU A 176 31.37 18.61 4.53
N VAL A 177 30.59 19.59 4.03
CA VAL A 177 29.20 19.83 4.37
C VAL A 177 28.38 19.99 3.10
N ASP A 178 27.08 19.70 3.19
CA ASP A 178 26.15 19.93 2.09
C ASP A 178 25.90 21.42 1.91
N VAL A 179 25.89 21.86 0.66
CA VAL A 179 25.54 23.25 0.30
C VAL A 179 24.08 23.28 -0.14
N LEU A 180 23.27 24.05 0.59
CA LEU A 180 21.87 24.25 0.28
C LEU A 180 21.68 24.82 -1.13
N PRO A 181 20.75 24.30 -1.93
CA PRO A 181 20.50 24.82 -3.27
C PRO A 181 19.93 26.24 -3.23
N GLU A 182 20.36 27.08 -4.17
CA GLU A 182 19.83 28.45 -4.27
C GLU A 182 18.32 28.46 -4.57
N LYS A 183 17.85 27.52 -5.40
CA LYS A 183 16.44 27.37 -5.76
C LYS A 183 16.09 25.90 -5.87
N MET A 184 14.83 25.55 -5.55
CA MET A 184 14.25 24.23 -5.78
C MET A 184 12.77 24.33 -6.09
N LEU A 185 12.25 23.35 -6.81
CA LEU A 185 10.82 23.15 -7.00
C LEU A 185 10.29 22.42 -5.78
N THR A 186 9.47 23.03 -4.95
CA THR A 186 9.08 22.50 -3.65
C THR A 186 7.62 22.72 -3.31
N THR A 187 7.17 22.13 -2.21
CA THR A 187 5.83 22.34 -1.65
C THR A 187 5.83 23.42 -0.56
N TYR A 188 4.72 24.11 -0.39
CA TYR A 188 4.43 24.92 0.78
C TYR A 188 2.96 24.81 1.15
N TYR A 189 2.64 25.09 2.43
CA TYR A 189 1.29 24.98 3.00
C TYR A 189 0.74 26.34 3.37
N THR A 190 -0.54 26.56 3.11
CA THR A 190 -1.26 27.73 3.62
C THR A 190 -2.50 27.27 4.37
N TYR A 191 -2.75 27.88 5.52
CA TYR A 191 -3.98 27.67 6.27
C TYR A 191 -4.48 28.97 6.86
N TYR A 192 -5.81 29.05 7.06
CA TYR A 192 -6.43 30.24 7.67
C TYR A 192 -6.30 30.14 9.19
N ASP A 193 -5.56 31.11 9.79
CA ASP A 193 -5.48 31.26 11.24
C ASP A 193 -6.63 32.13 11.76
N LYS A 194 -7.55 31.51 12.48
CA LYS A 194 -8.73 32.19 13.07
C LYS A 194 -8.35 33.27 14.08
N LYS A 195 -7.22 33.14 14.78
CA LYS A 195 -6.75 34.03 15.84
C LYS A 195 -6.24 35.36 15.29
N THR A 196 -5.46 35.29 14.22
CA THR A 196 -4.95 36.49 13.54
C THR A 196 -5.85 36.94 12.41
N SER A 197 -6.86 36.18 12.02
CA SER A 197 -7.73 36.38 10.86
C SER A 197 -6.94 36.55 9.56
N LYS A 198 -5.87 35.81 9.39
CA LYS A 198 -4.97 35.83 8.23
C LYS A 198 -4.64 34.43 7.76
N ASP A 199 -4.32 34.33 6.47
CA ASP A 199 -3.67 33.13 5.94
C ASP A 199 -2.21 33.10 6.42
N LEU A 200 -1.82 32.04 7.07
CA LEU A 200 -0.44 31.76 7.43
C LEU A 200 0.14 30.79 6.41
N THR A 201 1.37 31.03 6.01
CA THR A 201 2.14 30.13 5.17
C THR A 201 3.12 29.36 6.04
N ILE A 202 2.98 28.06 6.07
CA ILE A 202 3.97 27.17 6.65
C ILE A 202 4.79 26.62 5.51
N TRP A 203 6.08 26.77 5.65
CA TRP A 203 7.07 26.28 4.75
C TRP A 203 7.47 24.90 5.20
N PHE A 204 7.18 23.94 4.41
CA PHE A 204 7.51 22.56 4.70
C PHE A 204 7.63 21.84 3.38
N GLY A 205 8.71 21.10 3.21
CA GLY A 205 8.58 20.47 1.99
C GLY A 205 9.60 19.47 1.56
N TYR A 206 9.16 18.88 0.52
CA TYR A 206 9.94 18.12 -0.41
C TYR A 206 10.28 19.05 -1.56
N GLY A 207 11.55 19.10 -1.96
CA GLY A 207 11.97 19.98 -3.04
C GLY A 207 12.95 19.31 -3.98
N ASP A 208 12.58 19.23 -5.27
CA ASP A 208 13.42 18.69 -6.32
C ASP A 208 14.37 19.77 -6.88
N ILE A 209 15.66 19.42 -6.97
CA ILE A 209 16.69 20.18 -7.69
C ILE A 209 17.00 19.56 -9.04
N ALA A 210 16.55 18.35 -9.29
CA ALA A 210 16.63 17.66 -10.56
C ALA A 210 15.43 16.74 -10.76
N GLN A 211 14.94 16.70 -12.01
CA GLN A 211 13.91 15.76 -12.44
C GLN A 211 14.20 15.24 -13.83
N LYS A 212 13.96 13.95 -14.04
CA LYS A 212 14.05 13.30 -15.33
C LYS A 212 12.92 12.28 -15.47
N PHE A 213 12.21 12.33 -16.58
CA PHE A 213 11.21 11.35 -16.96
C PHE A 213 11.76 10.48 -18.09
N THR A 214 11.94 9.20 -17.83
CA THR A 214 12.42 8.23 -18.82
C THR A 214 11.24 7.40 -19.32
N PRO A 215 10.97 7.33 -20.65
CA PRO A 215 9.89 6.52 -21.19
C PRO A 215 10.01 5.07 -20.75
N LEU A 216 8.86 4.41 -20.58
CA LEU A 216 8.86 2.97 -20.37
C LEU A 216 9.38 2.25 -21.64
N PRO A 217 9.93 1.02 -21.49
CA PRO A 217 10.37 0.22 -22.61
C PRO A 217 9.26 -0.02 -23.65
N ASP A 218 9.61 -0.02 -24.92
CA ASP A 218 8.65 -0.25 -26.02
C ASP A 218 8.18 -1.73 -26.11
N ASP A 219 8.88 -2.66 -25.44
CA ASP A 219 8.64 -4.09 -25.49
C ASP A 219 7.81 -4.63 -24.30
N LEU A 220 7.04 -3.75 -23.67
CA LEU A 220 6.09 -4.14 -22.62
C LEU A 220 4.93 -4.96 -23.19
N ILE A 221 4.50 -5.94 -22.40
CA ILE A 221 3.37 -6.80 -22.74
C ILE A 221 2.12 -6.30 -22.02
N TYR A 222 1.14 -5.87 -22.81
CA TYR A 222 -0.21 -5.54 -22.35
C TYR A 222 -1.11 -6.73 -22.64
N ASN A 223 -1.46 -7.50 -21.62
CA ASN A 223 -2.25 -8.71 -21.80
C ASN A 223 -3.70 -8.39 -22.18
N GLU A 224 -4.23 -9.18 -23.11
CA GLU A 224 -5.66 -9.28 -23.35
C GLU A 224 -6.20 -10.50 -22.61
N TYR A 225 -7.37 -10.35 -21.98
CA TYR A 225 -8.02 -11.37 -21.18
C TYR A 225 -9.38 -11.75 -21.75
N PRO A 226 -9.83 -13.00 -21.57
CA PRO A 226 -11.24 -13.36 -21.81
C PRO A 226 -12.19 -12.52 -20.96
N GLU A 227 -13.45 -12.39 -21.40
CA GLU A 227 -14.50 -11.70 -20.63
C GLU A 227 -14.75 -12.35 -19.27
N GLU A 228 -14.54 -13.67 -19.17
CA GLU A 228 -14.72 -14.43 -17.93
C GLU A 228 -13.54 -15.40 -17.75
N ILE A 229 -12.94 -15.36 -16.58
CA ILE A 229 -11.88 -16.29 -16.15
C ILE A 229 -12.34 -16.96 -14.86
N ASN A 230 -12.39 -18.30 -14.90
CA ASN A 230 -12.84 -19.11 -13.76
C ASN A 230 -11.65 -19.42 -12.86
N PHE A 231 -11.39 -18.57 -11.90
CA PHE A 231 -10.32 -18.77 -10.93
C PHE A 231 -10.72 -19.77 -9.85
N GLU A 232 -9.76 -20.62 -9.49
CA GLU A 232 -9.81 -21.52 -8.35
C GLU A 232 -8.72 -21.13 -7.35
N ARG A 233 -8.96 -21.38 -6.08
CA ARG A 233 -8.00 -21.12 -5.02
C ARG A 233 -6.95 -22.23 -5.00
N TRP A 234 -5.68 -21.83 -5.09
CA TRP A 234 -4.54 -22.73 -5.04
C TRP A 234 -3.61 -22.32 -3.88
N ALA A 235 -2.80 -23.24 -3.43
CA ALA A 235 -1.68 -22.98 -2.53
C ALA A 235 -0.40 -22.71 -3.35
N MET A 236 0.33 -21.67 -2.98
CA MET A 236 1.67 -21.42 -3.46
C MET A 236 2.66 -21.69 -2.33
N PHE A 237 3.73 -22.38 -2.65
CA PHE A 237 4.89 -22.62 -1.79
C PHE A 237 6.14 -22.20 -2.54
N ASP A 238 7.21 -21.84 -1.81
CA ASP A 238 8.51 -21.59 -2.40
C ASP A 238 9.65 -22.21 -1.58
N SER A 239 10.88 -22.17 -2.11
CA SER A 239 12.05 -22.75 -1.46
C SER A 239 12.53 -21.97 -0.23
N THR A 240 12.02 -20.76 0.00
CA THR A 240 12.31 -19.96 1.21
C THR A 240 11.43 -20.34 2.40
N GLY A 241 10.43 -21.18 2.18
CA GLY A 241 9.44 -21.58 3.18
C GLY A 241 8.19 -20.72 3.20
N LYS A 242 8.05 -19.78 2.28
CA LYS A 242 6.84 -18.96 2.12
C LYS A 242 5.69 -19.83 1.62
N ALA A 243 4.54 -19.65 2.21
CA ALA A 243 3.29 -20.29 1.79
C ALA A 243 2.17 -19.26 1.77
N GLN A 244 1.39 -19.24 0.70
CA GLN A 244 0.25 -18.31 0.57
C GLN A 244 -0.84 -18.85 -0.34
N SER A 245 -2.05 -18.29 -0.22
CA SER A 245 -3.13 -18.52 -1.16
C SER A 245 -2.92 -17.67 -2.42
N ILE A 246 -3.13 -18.28 -3.57
CA ILE A 246 -3.20 -17.61 -4.87
C ILE A 246 -4.46 -18.07 -5.60
N GLU A 247 -4.83 -17.37 -6.65
CA GLU A 247 -5.91 -17.77 -7.54
C GLU A 247 -5.36 -18.14 -8.91
N VAL A 248 -5.68 -19.34 -9.38
CA VAL A 248 -5.20 -19.87 -10.66
C VAL A 248 -6.38 -20.30 -11.52
N ALA A 249 -6.32 -20.01 -12.81
CA ALA A 249 -7.23 -20.55 -13.81
C ALA A 249 -6.44 -21.18 -14.93
N ILE A 250 -6.83 -22.37 -15.35
CA ILE A 250 -6.31 -23.05 -16.55
C ILE A 250 -7.45 -23.05 -17.57
N GLN A 251 -7.31 -22.23 -18.60
CA GLN A 251 -8.36 -22.04 -19.59
C GLN A 251 -7.74 -21.97 -20.99
N ASP A 252 -8.26 -22.76 -21.92
CA ASP A 252 -7.72 -22.94 -23.26
C ASP A 252 -6.23 -23.35 -23.21
N ASP A 253 -5.36 -22.62 -23.87
CA ASP A 253 -3.91 -22.84 -23.88
C ASP A 253 -3.16 -21.90 -22.90
N TYR A 254 -3.86 -21.40 -21.87
CA TYR A 254 -3.26 -20.42 -20.95
C TYR A 254 -3.48 -20.79 -19.49
N VAL A 255 -2.54 -20.33 -18.67
CA VAL A 255 -2.64 -20.25 -17.21
C VAL A 255 -2.71 -18.79 -16.82
N TYR A 256 -3.66 -18.44 -15.99
CA TYR A 256 -3.85 -17.12 -15.40
C TYR A 256 -3.62 -17.25 -13.90
N VAL A 257 -2.80 -16.36 -13.34
CA VAL A 257 -2.48 -16.36 -11.90
C VAL A 257 -2.66 -14.96 -11.36
N LYS A 258 -3.33 -14.81 -10.22
CA LYS A 258 -3.50 -13.53 -9.52
C LYS A 258 -3.42 -13.70 -7.99
N SER A 259 -3.61 -12.62 -7.25
CA SER A 259 -3.56 -12.59 -5.78
C SER A 259 -2.17 -12.87 -5.21
N PHE A 260 -1.13 -12.33 -5.85
CA PHE A 260 0.25 -12.47 -5.39
C PHE A 260 0.55 -11.64 -4.14
N HIS A 261 -0.10 -10.49 -3.98
CA HIS A 261 0.11 -9.57 -2.87
C HIS A 261 -1.10 -8.64 -2.72
N TYR A 262 -1.34 -8.13 -1.51
CA TYR A 262 -2.48 -7.27 -1.20
C TYR A 262 -2.60 -6.04 -2.14
N TYR A 263 -1.49 -5.31 -2.33
CA TYR A 263 -1.47 -4.09 -3.17
C TYR A 263 -1.62 -4.34 -4.68
N ILE A 264 -1.50 -5.59 -5.10
CA ILE A 264 -1.50 -6.01 -6.50
C ILE A 264 -2.43 -7.21 -6.75
N ALA A 265 -3.42 -7.42 -5.88
CA ALA A 265 -4.30 -8.58 -5.88
C ALA A 265 -5.02 -8.81 -7.23
N ASP A 266 -5.33 -7.73 -7.94
CA ASP A 266 -6.07 -7.77 -9.22
C ASP A 266 -5.16 -7.95 -10.45
N CYS A 267 -3.82 -7.96 -10.29
CA CYS A 267 -2.90 -8.19 -11.39
C CYS A 267 -2.93 -9.65 -11.84
N ILE A 268 -3.32 -9.89 -13.09
CA ILE A 268 -3.43 -11.25 -13.66
C ILE A 268 -2.24 -11.53 -14.56
N VAL A 269 -1.31 -12.36 -14.07
CA VAL A 269 -0.18 -12.84 -14.86
C VAL A 269 -0.64 -13.95 -15.80
N LYS A 270 -0.28 -13.86 -17.09
CA LYS A 270 -0.69 -14.79 -18.14
C LYS A 270 0.48 -15.61 -18.63
N GLY A 271 0.37 -16.93 -18.60
CA GLY A 271 1.33 -17.89 -19.13
C GLY A 271 0.74 -18.75 -20.23
N LYS A 272 1.52 -19.09 -21.24
CA LYS A 272 1.12 -19.96 -22.36
C LYS A 272 1.52 -21.39 -22.08
N ILE A 273 0.58 -22.32 -22.30
CA ILE A 273 0.79 -23.77 -22.16
C ILE A 273 1.32 -24.34 -23.48
N GLU A 274 2.44 -25.05 -23.41
CA GLU A 274 3.00 -25.81 -24.53
C GLU A 274 3.45 -27.20 -24.04
N GLY A 275 2.61 -28.21 -24.27
CA GLY A 275 2.82 -29.55 -23.74
C GLY A 275 2.68 -29.63 -22.23
N ASP A 276 3.77 -29.98 -21.56
CA ASP A 276 3.89 -30.06 -20.09
C ASP A 276 4.60 -28.82 -19.48
N LYS A 277 4.67 -27.74 -20.23
CA LYS A 277 5.31 -26.49 -19.78
C LYS A 277 4.37 -25.32 -19.91
N VAL A 278 4.55 -24.38 -18.97
CA VAL A 278 3.89 -23.07 -18.99
C VAL A 278 4.95 -22.00 -19.02
N THR A 279 4.90 -21.15 -20.03
CA THR A 279 5.82 -20.01 -20.19
C THR A 279 5.12 -18.72 -19.84
N PHE A 280 5.59 -18.05 -18.80
CA PHE A 280 5.20 -16.70 -18.40
C PHE A 280 6.24 -15.70 -18.92
N PRO A 281 5.95 -14.92 -19.95
CA PRO A 281 6.90 -13.92 -20.44
C PRO A 281 7.05 -12.80 -19.42
N SER A 282 8.27 -12.29 -19.29
CA SER A 282 8.56 -11.08 -18.50
C SER A 282 8.02 -9.83 -19.18
N LYS A 283 8.06 -8.69 -18.46
CA LYS A 283 7.56 -7.38 -18.89
C LYS A 283 6.04 -7.34 -19.15
N GLN A 284 5.27 -8.22 -18.50
CA GLN A 284 3.83 -8.01 -18.43
C GLN A 284 3.58 -6.80 -17.53
N PHE A 285 2.94 -5.78 -18.09
CA PHE A 285 2.69 -4.50 -17.42
C PHE A 285 1.24 -4.39 -16.99
N PHE A 286 1.02 -4.07 -15.72
CA PHE A 286 -0.31 -4.01 -15.10
C PHE A 286 -0.76 -2.59 -14.75
N GLY A 287 0.07 -1.58 -15.01
CA GLY A 287 -0.22 -0.19 -14.66
C GLY A 287 0.45 0.23 -13.35
N LEU A 288 -0.31 0.90 -12.52
CA LEU A 288 0.13 1.49 -11.25
C LEU A 288 -0.38 0.68 -10.06
N ASP A 289 0.32 0.78 -8.95
CA ASP A 289 -0.13 0.25 -7.67
C ASP A 289 -1.38 0.98 -7.15
N LEU A 290 -1.94 0.51 -6.04
CA LEU A 290 -3.15 1.06 -5.41
C LEU A 290 -3.02 2.57 -5.08
N TYR A 291 -1.80 3.03 -4.80
CA TYR A 291 -1.52 4.43 -4.46
C TYR A 291 -1.04 5.29 -5.64
N GLU A 292 -0.89 4.69 -6.82
CA GLU A 292 -0.36 5.33 -8.03
C GLU A 292 1.10 5.83 -7.90
N TYR A 293 1.90 5.23 -7.01
CA TYR A 293 3.27 5.66 -6.76
C TYR A 293 4.30 4.87 -7.55
N ASP A 294 4.03 3.58 -7.77
CA ASP A 294 4.92 2.67 -8.43
C ASP A 294 4.23 1.88 -9.54
N PHE A 295 5.02 1.40 -10.49
CA PHE A 295 4.55 0.51 -11.53
C PHE A 295 4.45 -0.91 -11.01
N ILE A 296 3.68 -1.72 -11.75
CA ILE A 296 3.58 -3.15 -11.52
C ILE A 296 3.92 -3.89 -12.81
N PHE A 297 4.98 -4.69 -12.72
CA PHE A 297 5.43 -5.58 -13.78
C PHE A 297 5.59 -7.00 -13.23
N PHE A 298 5.36 -8.00 -14.09
CA PHE A 298 5.82 -9.36 -13.82
C PHE A 298 7.15 -9.59 -14.55
N PHE A 299 8.12 -10.16 -13.81
CA PHE A 299 9.34 -10.69 -14.38
C PHE A 299 9.60 -12.11 -13.87
N GLY A 300 9.93 -13.05 -14.80
CA GLY A 300 10.69 -14.23 -14.45
C GLY A 300 12.08 -13.83 -13.98
N CYS A 301 12.68 -14.61 -13.11
CA CYS A 301 14.02 -14.36 -12.61
C CYS A 301 14.80 -15.66 -12.41
N THR A 302 16.12 -15.53 -12.30
CA THR A 302 17.02 -16.55 -11.77
C THR A 302 17.62 -16.04 -10.47
N TYR A 303 18.00 -16.95 -9.58
CA TYR A 303 18.70 -16.61 -8.34
C TYR A 303 20.16 -16.99 -8.45
N GLY A 304 21.05 -16.04 -8.15
CA GLY A 304 22.48 -16.26 -8.26
C GLY A 304 23.32 -15.05 -7.86
N GLU A 305 24.61 -15.19 -8.07
CA GLU A 305 25.59 -14.12 -7.82
C GLU A 305 25.54 -13.09 -8.96
N TYR A 306 25.48 -11.82 -8.61
CA TYR A 306 25.56 -10.69 -9.54
C TYR A 306 26.51 -9.61 -8.99
N TRP A 307 27.12 -8.86 -9.91
CA TRP A 307 27.95 -7.71 -9.57
C TRP A 307 27.07 -6.48 -9.34
N ASP A 308 27.24 -5.82 -8.20
CA ASP A 308 26.58 -4.56 -7.90
C ASP A 308 27.52 -3.39 -8.21
N GLU A 309 27.12 -2.55 -9.16
CA GLU A 309 27.93 -1.40 -9.62
C GLU A 309 27.99 -0.29 -8.56
N GLU A 310 26.98 -0.15 -7.71
CA GLU A 310 26.91 0.88 -6.68
C GLU A 310 27.86 0.56 -5.54
N TYR A 311 27.83 -0.69 -5.06
CA TYR A 311 28.66 -1.15 -3.94
C TYR A 311 30.01 -1.73 -4.38
N GLN A 312 30.23 -1.92 -5.69
CA GLN A 312 31.45 -2.49 -6.27
C GLN A 312 31.82 -3.85 -5.64
N ASP A 313 30.81 -4.71 -5.43
CA ASP A 313 30.96 -6.04 -4.82
C ASP A 313 29.97 -7.04 -5.43
N TYR A 314 30.14 -8.34 -5.11
CA TYR A 314 29.23 -9.40 -5.53
C TYR A 314 28.19 -9.69 -4.46
N TYR A 315 26.94 -9.78 -4.91
CA TYR A 315 25.79 -10.13 -4.07
C TYR A 315 25.03 -11.31 -4.65
N GLU A 316 24.41 -12.10 -3.78
CA GLU A 316 23.43 -13.10 -4.20
C GLU A 316 22.02 -12.52 -4.16
N GLY A 317 21.25 -12.76 -5.21
CA GLY A 317 19.88 -12.27 -5.30
C GLY A 317 19.17 -12.61 -6.60
N TYR A 318 18.04 -11.97 -6.83
CA TYR A 318 17.25 -12.14 -8.03
C TYR A 318 17.87 -11.37 -9.20
N ILE A 319 17.93 -12.04 -10.35
CA ILE A 319 18.39 -11.49 -11.62
C ILE A 319 17.24 -11.61 -12.61
N LEU A 320 16.79 -10.48 -13.16
CA LEU A 320 15.68 -10.46 -14.10
C LEU A 320 15.98 -11.32 -15.34
N ALA A 321 15.02 -12.14 -15.74
CA ALA A 321 15.09 -13.01 -16.92
C ALA A 321 13.98 -12.64 -17.92
N ASP A 322 14.10 -13.10 -19.17
CA ASP A 322 13.11 -12.81 -20.21
C ASP A 322 11.76 -13.52 -19.97
N LYS A 323 11.74 -14.56 -19.17
CA LYS A 323 10.56 -15.38 -18.87
C LYS A 323 10.77 -16.29 -17.66
N LEU A 324 9.67 -16.71 -17.05
CA LEU A 324 9.61 -17.88 -16.17
C LEU A 324 9.01 -19.06 -16.95
N VAL A 325 9.66 -20.23 -16.90
CA VAL A 325 9.11 -21.47 -17.44
C VAL A 325 8.87 -22.44 -16.30
N MET A 326 7.60 -22.82 -16.10
CA MET A 326 7.20 -23.81 -15.09
C MET A 326 6.80 -25.13 -15.76
N ASN A 327 6.98 -26.25 -15.04
CA ASN A 327 6.47 -27.53 -15.45
C ASN A 327 5.02 -27.69 -14.97
N LEU A 328 4.17 -28.28 -15.80
CA LEU A 328 2.76 -28.54 -15.49
C LEU A 328 2.52 -30.04 -15.34
N ASP A 329 2.27 -30.49 -14.14
CA ASP A 329 1.73 -31.82 -13.84
C ASP A 329 0.20 -31.74 -13.85
N ARG A 330 -0.40 -32.19 -14.95
CA ARG A 330 -1.86 -32.15 -15.13
C ARG A 330 -2.60 -33.19 -14.28
N GLU A 331 -1.94 -34.29 -13.94
CA GLU A 331 -2.57 -35.37 -13.15
C GLU A 331 -2.77 -34.92 -11.71
N ASN A 332 -1.75 -34.28 -11.15
CA ASN A 332 -1.76 -33.80 -9.77
C ASN A 332 -2.15 -32.30 -9.64
N MET A 333 -2.41 -31.62 -10.74
CA MET A 333 -2.72 -30.19 -10.79
C MET A 333 -1.66 -29.36 -10.05
N ILE A 334 -0.40 -29.51 -10.48
CA ILE A 334 0.77 -28.83 -9.91
C ILE A 334 1.52 -28.11 -11.02
N LEU A 335 1.86 -26.83 -10.76
CA LEU A 335 2.84 -26.07 -11.51
C LEU A 335 4.07 -25.89 -10.62
N TYR A 336 5.27 -26.18 -11.14
CA TYR A 336 6.49 -25.98 -10.37
C TYR A 336 7.62 -25.43 -11.24
N ALA A 337 8.35 -24.48 -10.65
CA ALA A 337 9.51 -23.87 -11.31
C ALA A 337 10.75 -24.77 -11.17
N PRO A 338 11.68 -24.71 -12.14
CA PRO A 338 12.99 -25.34 -12.00
C PRO A 338 13.81 -24.71 -10.87
N GLU A 339 14.84 -25.46 -10.42
CA GLU A 339 15.82 -25.01 -9.43
C GLU A 339 16.43 -23.67 -9.82
N LYS A 340 16.59 -22.77 -8.82
CA LYS A 340 17.13 -21.41 -8.97
C LYS A 340 16.37 -20.51 -9.96
N THR A 341 15.13 -20.81 -10.24
CA THR A 341 14.26 -19.94 -11.04
C THR A 341 13.06 -19.48 -10.22
N GLY A 342 12.53 -18.32 -10.55
CA GLY A 342 11.40 -17.76 -9.83
C GLY A 342 10.79 -16.57 -10.54
N TYR A 343 10.07 -15.76 -9.78
CA TYR A 343 9.49 -14.51 -10.29
C TYR A 343 9.60 -13.39 -9.26
N VAL A 344 9.49 -12.17 -9.77
CA VAL A 344 9.24 -10.96 -8.99
C VAL A 344 8.07 -10.20 -9.58
N MET A 345 7.17 -9.69 -8.72
CA MET A 345 6.24 -8.62 -9.09
C MET A 345 6.95 -7.31 -8.81
N ASN A 346 7.41 -6.65 -9.86
CA ASN A 346 8.46 -5.65 -9.81
C ASN A 346 7.90 -4.23 -9.99
N ALA A 347 8.46 -3.27 -9.27
CA ALA A 347 8.08 -1.85 -9.38
C ALA A 347 8.84 -1.10 -10.48
N SER A 348 9.92 -1.66 -11.00
CA SER A 348 10.77 -1.04 -12.02
C SER A 348 10.90 -1.91 -13.27
N PRO A 349 10.93 -1.32 -14.49
CA PRO A 349 11.21 -2.09 -15.70
C PRO A 349 12.71 -2.33 -15.94
N TYR A 350 13.61 -1.73 -15.13
CA TYR A 350 15.05 -1.69 -15.41
C TYR A 350 15.91 -2.36 -14.35
N LYS A 351 15.46 -2.41 -13.10
CA LYS A 351 16.20 -2.96 -11.96
C LYS A 351 15.30 -3.81 -11.10
N VAL A 352 15.87 -4.70 -10.28
CA VAL A 352 15.12 -5.47 -9.28
C VAL A 352 14.70 -4.53 -8.17
N TRP A 353 13.40 -4.32 -8.06
CA TRP A 353 12.72 -3.58 -6.99
C TRP A 353 11.28 -4.10 -6.93
N TYR A 354 10.98 -4.95 -5.97
CA TYR A 354 9.79 -5.79 -6.04
C TYR A 354 8.84 -5.60 -4.85
N TYR A 355 7.55 -5.83 -5.12
CA TYR A 355 6.49 -5.97 -4.10
C TYR A 355 6.51 -7.35 -3.45
N CYS A 356 6.67 -8.37 -4.26
CA CYS A 356 6.79 -9.74 -3.80
C CYS A 356 7.60 -10.58 -4.79
N GLU A 357 8.11 -11.67 -4.27
CA GLU A 357 8.95 -12.63 -4.99
C GLU A 357 8.60 -14.05 -4.60
N ALA A 358 9.00 -15.01 -5.43
CA ALA A 358 9.06 -16.42 -5.06
C ALA A 358 10.22 -17.11 -5.79
N LEU A 359 11.02 -17.86 -5.04
CA LEU A 359 12.09 -18.70 -5.56
C LEU A 359 11.61 -20.15 -5.61
N GLU A 360 11.77 -20.79 -6.79
CA GLU A 360 11.31 -22.16 -7.02
C GLU A 360 9.84 -22.37 -6.66
N PRO A 361 8.92 -21.47 -7.13
CA PRO A 361 7.53 -21.56 -6.73
C PRO A 361 6.86 -22.86 -7.18
N ILE A 362 6.02 -23.39 -6.29
CA ILE A 362 5.13 -24.52 -6.55
C ILE A 362 3.71 -24.03 -6.33
N PHE A 363 2.89 -24.08 -7.37
CA PHE A 363 1.46 -23.80 -7.29
C PHE A 363 0.71 -25.13 -7.32
N ARG A 364 -0.12 -25.39 -6.32
CA ARG A 364 -0.86 -26.64 -6.19
C ARG A 364 -2.34 -26.36 -5.98
N ALA A 365 -3.20 -27.01 -6.77
CA ALA A 365 -4.62 -27.02 -6.50
C ALA A 365 -4.90 -27.64 -5.12
N GLN A 366 -5.80 -27.04 -4.37
CA GLN A 366 -6.18 -27.54 -3.05
C GLN A 366 -7.23 -28.64 -3.19
N ASP A 367 -7.10 -29.68 -2.34
CA ASP A 367 -8.16 -30.70 -2.22
C ASP A 367 -9.36 -30.05 -1.50
N PRO A 368 -10.56 -30.05 -2.11
CA PRO A 368 -11.76 -29.54 -1.45
C PRO A 368 -12.09 -30.23 -0.13
N ALA A 369 -11.64 -31.47 0.09
CA ALA A 369 -11.84 -32.19 1.35
C ALA A 369 -11.06 -31.56 2.50
N ASP A 370 -9.87 -31.00 2.24
CA ASP A 370 -9.00 -30.37 3.24
C ASP A 370 -9.57 -29.02 3.74
N LEU A 371 -10.60 -28.49 3.06
CA LEU A 371 -11.33 -27.31 3.50
C LEU A 371 -12.42 -27.62 4.53
N ASN A 372 -12.79 -28.89 4.73
CA ASN A 372 -13.90 -29.29 5.60
C ASN A 372 -13.40 -29.76 6.98
N CYS A 373 -12.55 -28.97 7.61
CA CYS A 373 -12.01 -29.24 8.94
C CYS A 373 -11.71 -27.94 9.71
N ALA A 374 -11.22 -28.05 10.94
CA ALA A 374 -10.93 -26.92 11.80
C ALA A 374 -9.85 -25.99 11.22
N PRO A 375 -9.96 -24.66 11.46
CA PRO A 375 -8.85 -23.76 11.19
C PRO A 375 -7.68 -24.09 12.12
N GLN A 376 -6.46 -23.73 11.71
CA GLN A 376 -5.29 -23.82 12.58
C GLN A 376 -5.46 -22.95 13.82
N ASP A 377 -4.79 -23.31 14.91
CA ASP A 377 -4.83 -22.55 16.14
C ASP A 377 -4.17 -21.19 15.99
N PRO A 378 -4.69 -20.13 16.66
CA PRO A 378 -3.96 -18.88 16.80
C PRO A 378 -2.60 -19.11 17.45
N GLU A 379 -1.63 -18.26 17.13
CA GLU A 379 -0.30 -18.31 17.73
C GLU A 379 0.00 -16.98 18.41
N PHE A 380 0.34 -17.05 19.71
CA PHE A 380 0.81 -15.90 20.47
C PHE A 380 2.26 -15.59 20.07
N VAL A 381 2.56 -14.33 19.79
CA VAL A 381 3.89 -13.87 19.40
C VAL A 381 4.54 -13.07 20.52
N GLU A 382 3.89 -12.01 20.99
CA GLU A 382 4.49 -11.08 21.95
C GLU A 382 3.44 -10.32 22.76
N TYR A 383 3.84 -9.87 23.94
CA TYR A 383 3.05 -9.02 24.81
C TYR A 383 3.92 -7.99 25.53
N PHE A 384 3.43 -6.77 25.69
CA PHE A 384 3.95 -5.80 26.65
C PHE A 384 2.84 -4.84 27.14
N TYR A 385 3.08 -4.23 28.30
CA TYR A 385 2.20 -3.21 28.85
C TYR A 385 2.73 -1.81 28.47
N VAL A 386 1.85 -0.94 28.00
CA VAL A 386 2.19 0.43 27.59
C VAL A 386 1.75 1.38 28.70
N ASP A 387 2.67 1.72 29.62
CA ASP A 387 2.38 2.51 30.83
C ASP A 387 1.77 3.89 30.54
N ASP A 388 2.24 4.57 29.49
CA ASP A 388 1.77 5.92 29.14
C ASP A 388 0.29 5.98 28.73
N TYR A 389 -0.27 4.86 28.30
CA TYR A 389 -1.65 4.75 27.82
C TYR A 389 -2.51 3.79 28.64
N GLU A 390 -1.96 3.16 29.68
CA GLU A 390 -2.63 2.13 30.49
C GLU A 390 -3.23 1.00 29.64
N GLN A 391 -2.46 0.55 28.65
CA GLN A 391 -2.88 -0.36 27.57
C GLN A 391 -2.10 -1.67 27.60
N HIS A 392 -2.78 -2.78 27.32
CA HIS A 392 -2.15 -4.06 27.00
C HIS A 392 -1.97 -4.21 25.50
N TRP A 393 -0.74 -4.36 25.03
CA TRP A 393 -0.44 -4.64 23.65
C TRP A 393 -0.10 -6.11 23.45
N PHE A 394 -0.72 -6.71 22.44
CA PHE A 394 -0.49 -8.10 22.05
C PHE A 394 -0.21 -8.20 20.56
N CYS A 395 0.70 -9.09 20.18
CA CYS A 395 0.90 -9.54 18.81
C CYS A 395 0.53 -11.01 18.69
N TRP A 396 -0.30 -11.34 17.72
CA TRP A 396 -0.80 -12.68 17.43
C TRP A 396 -0.72 -12.98 15.94
N MET A 397 -0.50 -14.27 15.61
CA MET A 397 -0.73 -14.79 14.27
C MET A 397 -2.06 -15.53 14.25
N LEU A 398 -2.94 -15.18 13.32
CA LEU A 398 -4.22 -15.84 13.07
C LEU A 398 -4.13 -16.56 11.72
N PRO A 399 -3.74 -17.86 11.67
CA PRO A 399 -3.58 -18.57 10.41
C PRO A 399 -4.87 -18.61 9.60
N ASN A 400 -4.75 -18.39 8.29
CA ASN A 400 -5.85 -18.47 7.33
C ASN A 400 -5.90 -19.83 6.61
N THR A 401 -5.45 -20.88 7.30
CA THR A 401 -5.42 -22.27 6.82
C THR A 401 -6.15 -23.18 7.75
N THR A 402 -6.61 -24.31 7.22
CA THR A 402 -7.12 -25.43 8.02
C THR A 402 -5.98 -26.23 8.65
N VAL A 403 -6.29 -27.10 9.59
CA VAL A 403 -5.30 -28.05 10.19
C VAL A 403 -4.68 -29.01 9.17
N GLU A 404 -5.32 -29.22 8.02
CA GLU A 404 -4.78 -29.95 6.88
C GLU A 404 -3.95 -29.06 5.94
N GLY A 405 -3.80 -27.76 6.26
CA GLY A 405 -2.96 -26.80 5.53
C GLY A 405 -3.63 -26.18 4.30
N ALA A 406 -4.93 -26.37 4.09
CA ALA A 406 -5.65 -25.73 3.00
C ALA A 406 -5.96 -24.27 3.34
N PHE A 407 -5.69 -23.36 2.41
CA PHE A 407 -6.05 -21.93 2.56
C PHE A 407 -7.55 -21.73 2.41
N VAL A 408 -8.13 -21.05 3.37
CA VAL A 408 -9.58 -20.80 3.44
C VAL A 408 -9.97 -19.42 2.92
N ASP A 409 -11.24 -19.24 2.60
CA ASP A 409 -11.80 -17.93 2.35
C ASP A 409 -11.95 -17.17 3.68
N THR A 410 -11.14 -16.16 3.89
CA THR A 410 -11.13 -15.36 5.13
C THR A 410 -12.44 -14.61 5.38
N ASN A 411 -13.27 -14.40 4.35
CA ASN A 411 -14.63 -13.87 4.54
C ASN A 411 -15.55 -14.87 5.27
N MET A 412 -15.17 -16.14 5.32
CA MET A 412 -15.87 -17.20 6.04
C MET A 412 -15.29 -17.44 7.44
N MET A 413 -14.37 -16.58 7.88
CA MET A 413 -13.72 -16.66 9.18
C MET A 413 -14.10 -15.49 10.08
N TYR A 414 -14.16 -15.78 11.36
CA TYR A 414 -14.19 -14.78 12.42
C TYR A 414 -13.45 -15.30 13.65
N TYR A 415 -13.21 -14.45 14.62
CA TYR A 415 -12.58 -14.84 15.88
C TYR A 415 -13.22 -14.15 17.06
N ASN A 416 -13.06 -14.74 18.24
CA ASN A 416 -13.45 -14.16 19.51
C ASN A 416 -12.23 -14.00 20.41
N MET A 417 -12.17 -12.89 21.10
CA MET A 417 -11.20 -12.62 22.16
C MET A 417 -11.78 -12.99 23.52
N TYR A 418 -10.92 -13.42 24.43
CA TYR A 418 -11.27 -13.80 25.78
C TYR A 418 -10.37 -13.11 26.79
N ILE A 419 -10.93 -12.46 27.79
CA ILE A 419 -10.18 -11.89 28.91
C ILE A 419 -10.59 -12.63 30.19
N ASN A 420 -9.61 -13.16 30.92
CA ASN A 420 -9.82 -13.94 32.14
C ASN A 420 -10.79 -15.12 31.95
N GLY A 421 -10.90 -15.67 30.74
CA GLY A 421 -11.77 -16.78 30.37
C GLY A 421 -13.17 -16.39 29.87
N GLU A 422 -13.57 -15.13 29.97
CA GLU A 422 -14.85 -14.62 29.47
C GLU A 422 -14.68 -13.98 28.09
N ILE A 423 -15.72 -14.07 27.24
CA ILE A 423 -15.73 -13.41 25.91
C ILE A 423 -15.59 -11.91 26.12
N TYR A 424 -14.60 -11.32 25.42
CA TYR A 424 -14.41 -9.89 25.39
C TYR A 424 -15.21 -9.26 24.24
N THR A 425 -16.01 -8.26 24.58
CA THR A 425 -16.85 -7.52 23.64
C THR A 425 -16.20 -6.17 23.35
N LEU A 426 -15.95 -5.86 22.08
CA LEU A 426 -15.61 -4.51 21.68
C LEU A 426 -16.85 -3.63 21.85
N SER A 427 -16.81 -2.71 22.80
CA SER A 427 -17.95 -1.86 23.16
C SER A 427 -17.70 -0.40 22.77
N PRO A 428 -18.72 0.33 22.26
CA PRO A 428 -18.62 1.76 22.00
C PRO A 428 -18.21 2.61 23.20
N ASP A 429 -18.44 2.10 24.41
CA ASP A 429 -18.06 2.79 25.66
C ASP A 429 -16.52 2.82 25.86
N VAL A 430 -15.81 1.83 25.32
CA VAL A 430 -14.34 1.72 25.39
C VAL A 430 -13.70 2.14 24.08
N TYR A 431 -14.32 1.75 22.96
CA TYR A 431 -13.84 2.02 21.61
C TYR A 431 -14.85 2.90 20.85
N PRO A 432 -14.70 4.23 20.89
CA PRO A 432 -15.72 5.17 20.37
C PRO A 432 -16.00 5.06 18.86
N TYR A 433 -15.12 4.44 18.10
CA TYR A 433 -15.29 4.18 16.67
C TYR A 433 -16.14 2.95 16.36
N VAL A 434 -16.38 2.10 17.34
CA VAL A 434 -17.27 0.96 17.21
C VAL A 434 -18.71 1.44 17.38
N SER A 435 -19.56 1.22 16.37
CA SER A 435 -20.94 1.72 16.39
C SER A 435 -21.91 0.88 17.22
N GLU A 436 -21.55 -0.36 17.49
CA GLU A 436 -22.31 -1.34 18.26
C GLU A 436 -21.36 -2.33 18.95
N GLU A 437 -21.85 -3.05 19.95
CA GLU A 437 -21.07 -4.12 20.56
C GLU A 437 -20.73 -5.22 19.57
N ILE A 438 -19.44 -5.57 19.47
CA ILE A 438 -18.93 -6.60 18.56
C ILE A 438 -18.28 -7.73 19.38
N THR A 439 -18.80 -8.93 19.18
CA THR A 439 -18.13 -10.22 19.42
C THR A 439 -17.77 -10.84 18.07
N ASP A 440 -17.74 -12.03 17.75
CA ASP A 440 -17.58 -12.64 16.40
C ASP A 440 -16.87 -11.70 15.40
N ILE A 441 -15.64 -11.28 15.74
CA ILE A 441 -14.90 -10.25 15.01
C ILE A 441 -14.53 -10.81 13.64
N PRO A 442 -14.98 -10.18 12.52
CA PRO A 442 -14.60 -10.65 11.18
C PRO A 442 -13.09 -10.73 11.03
N TYR A 443 -12.60 -11.78 10.36
CA TYR A 443 -11.16 -12.03 10.21
C TYR A 443 -10.38 -10.81 9.67
N ALA A 444 -10.93 -10.11 8.68
CA ALA A 444 -10.31 -8.94 8.07
C ALA A 444 -10.73 -7.61 8.74
N TYR A 445 -11.27 -7.65 9.96
CA TYR A 445 -11.62 -6.44 10.67
C TYR A 445 -10.36 -5.70 11.11
N SER A 446 -10.33 -4.41 10.81
CA SER A 446 -9.34 -3.45 11.35
C SER A 446 -10.07 -2.15 11.68
N ASP A 447 -9.53 -1.37 12.60
CA ASP A 447 -9.99 -0.02 12.83
C ASP A 447 -9.04 0.97 12.16
N ASP A 448 -9.40 1.46 11.01
CA ASP A 448 -8.57 2.33 10.20
C ASP A 448 -8.23 3.68 10.86
N ASN A 449 -8.86 4.01 12.00
CA ASN A 449 -8.75 5.34 12.62
C ASN A 449 -8.06 5.37 14.00
N ASN A 450 -8.06 4.28 14.75
CA ASN A 450 -7.62 4.30 16.15
C ASN A 450 -6.49 3.33 16.48
N TYR A 451 -6.16 2.43 15.58
CA TYR A 451 -5.04 1.50 15.71
C TYR A 451 -5.13 0.51 16.89
N ASP A 452 -6.34 0.26 17.42
CA ASP A 452 -6.52 -0.69 18.52
C ASP A 452 -6.55 -2.15 18.04
N ILE A 453 -7.01 -2.38 16.80
CA ILE A 453 -6.88 -3.65 16.08
C ILE A 453 -6.19 -3.38 14.75
N VAL A 454 -4.91 -3.68 14.68
CA VAL A 454 -4.08 -3.40 13.51
C VAL A 454 -3.85 -4.66 12.70
N LEU A 455 -4.16 -4.56 11.43
CA LEU A 455 -3.91 -5.56 10.41
C LEU A 455 -2.82 -5.02 9.48
N ASP A 456 -1.70 -5.72 9.38
CA ASP A 456 -0.71 -5.38 8.36
C ASP A 456 -1.17 -5.98 7.02
N PRO A 457 -1.44 -5.17 5.99
CA PRO A 457 -1.83 -5.69 4.68
C PRO A 457 -0.76 -6.57 4.02
N SER A 458 0.50 -6.42 4.40
CA SER A 458 1.61 -7.23 3.90
C SER A 458 1.77 -8.56 4.65
N ASP A 459 1.18 -8.65 5.85
CA ASP A 459 1.13 -9.88 6.65
C ASP A 459 -0.34 -10.25 6.96
N PRO A 460 -0.99 -11.03 6.08
CA PRO A 460 -2.42 -11.31 6.19
C PRO A 460 -2.81 -12.12 7.43
N VAL A 461 -1.87 -12.68 8.15
CA VAL A 461 -2.11 -13.48 9.36
C VAL A 461 -1.73 -12.75 10.65
N GLY A 462 -0.85 -11.75 10.59
CA GLY A 462 -0.42 -10.95 11.73
C GLY A 462 -1.51 -10.00 12.24
N ARG A 463 -1.63 -9.90 13.56
CA ARG A 463 -2.58 -8.97 14.24
C ARG A 463 -1.90 -8.35 15.43
N GLN A 464 -2.17 -7.05 15.62
CA GLN A 464 -1.80 -6.34 16.84
C GLN A 464 -3.08 -5.84 17.52
N TYR A 465 -3.14 -6.00 18.83
CA TYR A 465 -4.28 -5.60 19.65
C TYR A 465 -3.82 -4.67 20.76
N TYR A 466 -4.50 -3.53 20.90
CA TYR A 466 -4.37 -2.61 22.02
C TYR A 466 -5.63 -2.73 22.86
N ILE A 467 -5.52 -3.34 24.03
CA ILE A 467 -6.67 -3.68 24.88
C ILE A 467 -6.63 -2.85 26.17
N TYR A 468 -7.72 -2.13 26.42
CA TYR A 468 -7.97 -1.39 27.64
C TYR A 468 -8.77 -2.27 28.59
N TYR A 469 -8.12 -2.81 29.60
CA TYR A 469 -8.78 -3.66 30.59
C TYR A 469 -7.98 -3.73 31.88
N ASP A 470 -8.57 -3.23 32.97
CA ASP A 470 -8.00 -3.33 34.31
C ASP A 470 -7.99 -4.80 34.78
N ASP A 471 -7.03 -5.18 35.61
CA ASP A 471 -6.94 -6.53 36.21
C ASP A 471 -6.88 -7.71 35.20
N MET A 472 -6.38 -7.50 33.99
CA MET A 472 -6.17 -8.58 33.03
C MET A 472 -5.12 -9.56 33.52
N LYS A 473 -5.48 -10.84 33.56
CA LYS A 473 -4.59 -11.95 33.95
C LYS A 473 -4.32 -12.90 32.78
N LYS A 474 -5.29 -13.05 31.91
CA LYS A 474 -5.24 -13.95 30.77
C LYS A 474 -5.89 -13.30 29.55
N PHE A 475 -5.26 -13.44 28.39
CA PHE A 475 -5.84 -13.05 27.12
C PHE A 475 -5.78 -14.23 26.14
N GLY A 476 -6.90 -14.57 25.50
CA GLY A 476 -6.99 -15.71 24.61
C GLY A 476 -7.80 -15.42 23.36
N ILE A 477 -7.56 -16.21 22.30
CA ILE A 477 -8.26 -16.13 21.02
C ILE A 477 -8.74 -17.51 20.58
N VAL A 478 -9.94 -17.55 20.00
CA VAL A 478 -10.50 -18.70 19.27
C VAL A 478 -10.87 -18.24 17.89
N MET A 479 -10.50 -19.01 16.88
CA MET A 479 -10.89 -18.79 15.50
C MET A 479 -12.02 -19.70 15.09
N TYR A 480 -12.92 -19.20 14.26
CA TYR A 480 -14.07 -19.91 13.72
C TYR A 480 -14.08 -19.83 12.20
N TYR A 481 -14.45 -20.92 11.56
CA TYR A 481 -14.48 -21.05 10.12
C TYR A 481 -15.74 -21.76 9.66
N MET A 482 -16.52 -21.14 8.77
CA MET A 482 -17.65 -21.74 8.10
C MET A 482 -17.17 -22.44 6.83
N ALA A 483 -17.08 -23.74 6.88
CA ALA A 483 -16.55 -24.54 5.79
C ALA A 483 -17.55 -24.73 4.62
N PRO A 484 -17.09 -25.17 3.42
CA PRO A 484 -17.94 -25.41 2.27
C PRO A 484 -19.02 -26.47 2.48
N ASP A 485 -18.80 -27.43 3.39
CA ASP A 485 -19.79 -28.44 3.78
C ASP A 485 -20.96 -27.88 4.62
N GLY A 486 -20.89 -26.61 4.99
CA GLY A 486 -21.90 -25.91 5.79
C GLY A 486 -21.73 -26.08 7.29
N ASN A 487 -20.67 -26.72 7.75
CA ASN A 487 -20.36 -26.85 9.18
C ASN A 487 -19.49 -25.69 9.64
N LEU A 488 -19.72 -25.28 10.90
CA LEU A 488 -18.86 -24.33 11.60
C LEU A 488 -17.81 -25.12 12.37
N TYR A 489 -16.56 -24.87 12.06
CA TYR A 489 -15.41 -25.43 12.78
C TYR A 489 -14.73 -24.33 13.61
N ASN A 490 -14.08 -24.71 14.69
CA ASN A 490 -13.29 -23.80 15.52
C ASN A 490 -11.91 -24.36 15.83
N SER A 491 -10.96 -23.48 16.07
CA SER A 491 -9.64 -23.81 16.58
C SER A 491 -9.68 -24.17 18.07
N MET A 492 -8.59 -24.67 18.64
CA MET A 492 -8.37 -24.59 20.08
C MET A 492 -8.40 -23.12 20.52
N ARG A 493 -8.78 -22.88 21.79
CA ARG A 493 -8.51 -21.59 22.42
C ARG A 493 -7.05 -21.55 22.84
N VAL A 494 -6.32 -20.59 22.31
CA VAL A 494 -4.94 -20.30 22.73
C VAL A 494 -4.98 -19.11 23.65
N THR A 495 -4.41 -19.25 24.86
CA THR A 495 -4.48 -18.26 25.92
C THR A 495 -3.08 -17.94 26.44
N TYR A 496 -2.71 -16.67 26.44
CA TYR A 496 -1.53 -16.17 27.12
C TYR A 496 -1.87 -15.78 28.56
N ASN A 497 -1.10 -16.29 29.52
CA ASN A 497 -1.23 -15.98 30.94
C ASN A 497 -0.19 -14.94 31.33
N LEU A 498 -0.64 -13.73 31.71
CA LEU A 498 0.22 -12.61 32.05
C LEU A 498 0.97 -12.80 33.37
N LEU A 499 0.50 -13.70 34.24
CA LEU A 499 1.10 -13.88 35.57
C LEU A 499 2.37 -14.73 35.58
N ASP A 500 2.41 -15.73 34.70
CA ASP A 500 3.53 -16.69 34.60
C ASP A 500 4.14 -16.76 33.20
N GLU A 501 3.68 -15.89 32.29
CA GLU A 501 4.18 -15.76 30.91
C GLU A 501 4.07 -17.07 30.10
N THR A 502 3.04 -17.87 30.36
CA THR A 502 2.82 -19.14 29.69
C THR A 502 1.70 -19.06 28.66
N VAL A 503 1.79 -19.92 27.63
CA VAL A 503 0.74 -20.10 26.62
C VAL A 503 0.05 -21.45 26.89
N GLU A 504 -1.26 -21.41 27.09
CA GLU A 504 -2.11 -22.58 27.29
C GLU A 504 -2.99 -22.81 26.06
N LYS A 505 -3.29 -24.08 25.74
CA LYS A 505 -4.28 -24.46 24.72
C LYS A 505 -5.35 -25.32 25.36
N ASP A 506 -6.60 -24.98 25.13
CA ASP A 506 -7.75 -25.76 25.58
C ASP A 506 -8.83 -25.89 24.50
N ASP A 507 -9.70 -26.88 24.65
CA ASP A 507 -10.81 -27.08 23.73
C ASP A 507 -11.87 -26.00 23.95
N ALA A 508 -12.03 -25.12 22.97
CA ALA A 508 -13.01 -24.04 22.99
C ALA A 508 -14.47 -24.51 23.10
N ALA A 509 -14.73 -25.78 22.80
CA ALA A 509 -16.08 -26.37 22.91
C ALA A 509 -16.60 -26.47 24.36
N ILE A 510 -15.72 -26.32 25.36
CA ILE A 510 -16.10 -26.43 26.77
C ILE A 510 -16.78 -25.15 27.28
N ASP A 511 -16.50 -23.99 26.69
CA ASP A 511 -16.99 -22.68 27.14
C ASP A 511 -17.93 -21.99 26.13
N THR A 512 -18.46 -22.69 25.14
CA THR A 512 -19.39 -22.08 24.20
C THR A 512 -20.64 -21.64 24.97
N PRO A 513 -20.88 -20.31 25.12
CA PRO A 513 -22.24 -19.86 25.42
C PRO A 513 -23.11 -20.44 24.30
N SER A 514 -24.29 -20.93 24.63
CA SER A 514 -25.21 -21.57 23.70
C SER A 514 -25.71 -20.60 22.62
N TYR A 515 -24.81 -20.14 21.76
CA TYR A 515 -25.25 -19.59 20.48
C TYR A 515 -25.71 -20.77 19.62
N ALA A 516 -26.92 -20.71 19.21
CA ALA A 516 -27.50 -21.73 18.38
C ALA A 516 -26.63 -21.93 17.12
N GLU A 517 -26.32 -23.17 16.79
CA GLU A 517 -25.57 -23.51 15.58
C GLU A 517 -26.19 -22.82 14.36
N PRO A 518 -25.39 -22.11 13.53
CA PRO A 518 -25.92 -21.54 12.31
C PRO A 518 -26.39 -22.65 11.37
N THR A 519 -27.64 -22.62 10.99
CA THR A 519 -28.24 -23.61 10.10
C THR A 519 -28.27 -23.13 8.66
N ARG A 520 -28.09 -21.82 8.43
CA ARG A 520 -28.18 -21.23 7.10
C ARG A 520 -27.53 -19.87 7.05
N ILE A 521 -26.67 -19.65 6.04
CA ILE A 521 -26.14 -18.33 5.69
C ILE A 521 -26.67 -17.94 4.31
N GLU A 522 -27.18 -16.74 4.20
CA GLU A 522 -27.73 -16.20 2.96
C GLU A 522 -27.22 -14.78 2.75
N PHE A 523 -26.91 -14.46 1.50
CA PHE A 523 -26.49 -13.12 1.11
C PHE A 523 -27.61 -12.42 0.36
N TYR A 524 -27.79 -11.14 0.62
CA TYR A 524 -28.78 -10.30 -0.02
C TYR A 524 -28.15 -8.99 -0.50
N ASN A 525 -28.52 -8.50 -1.67
CA ASN A 525 -28.17 -7.13 -2.05
C ASN A 525 -28.99 -6.11 -1.24
N LEU A 526 -28.69 -4.81 -1.41
CA LEU A 526 -29.38 -3.74 -0.67
C LEU A 526 -30.88 -3.62 -1.04
N GLN A 527 -31.33 -4.23 -2.14
CA GLN A 527 -32.74 -4.33 -2.54
C GLN A 527 -33.45 -5.55 -1.93
N GLY A 528 -32.75 -6.33 -1.09
CA GLY A 528 -33.30 -7.53 -0.44
C GLY A 528 -33.40 -8.76 -1.33
N MET A 529 -32.78 -8.75 -2.51
CA MET A 529 -32.72 -9.93 -3.38
C MET A 529 -31.58 -10.83 -2.95
N LYS A 530 -31.85 -12.14 -2.88
CA LYS A 530 -30.83 -13.15 -2.54
C LYS A 530 -29.80 -13.25 -3.64
N VAL A 531 -28.52 -13.29 -3.24
CA VAL A 531 -27.35 -13.41 -4.10
C VAL A 531 -26.62 -14.69 -3.75
N ALA A 532 -26.32 -15.52 -4.74
CA ALA A 532 -25.61 -16.77 -4.50
C ALA A 532 -24.12 -16.54 -4.21
N ASN A 533 -23.50 -15.64 -4.97
CA ASN A 533 -22.09 -15.27 -4.82
C ASN A 533 -21.99 -13.74 -4.79
N PRO A 534 -21.61 -13.12 -3.66
CA PRO A 534 -21.32 -11.71 -3.58
C PRO A 534 -20.14 -11.33 -4.50
N THR A 535 -20.29 -10.26 -5.26
CA THR A 535 -19.26 -9.73 -6.15
C THR A 535 -18.43 -8.69 -5.40
N ALA A 536 -17.09 -8.77 -5.52
CA ALA A 536 -16.16 -7.84 -4.89
C ALA A 536 -16.51 -6.35 -5.14
N GLY A 537 -16.27 -5.50 -4.16
CA GLY A 537 -16.55 -4.06 -4.20
C GLY A 537 -18.00 -3.66 -3.95
N ASN A 538 -18.94 -4.60 -3.83
CA ASN A 538 -20.36 -4.31 -3.59
C ASN A 538 -20.76 -4.56 -2.15
N ILE A 539 -21.78 -3.80 -1.69
CA ILE A 539 -22.34 -3.94 -0.34
C ILE A 539 -23.46 -4.98 -0.35
N TYR A 540 -23.38 -5.92 0.58
CA TYR A 540 -24.38 -6.97 0.78
C TYR A 540 -24.82 -7.05 2.25
N ILE A 541 -25.92 -7.76 2.48
CA ILE A 541 -26.39 -8.14 3.81
C ILE A 541 -26.18 -9.66 3.94
N ARG A 542 -25.37 -10.08 4.89
CA ARG A 542 -25.23 -11.49 5.29
C ARG A 542 -26.29 -11.77 6.37
N SER A 543 -27.16 -12.71 6.12
CA SER A 543 -28.17 -13.19 7.08
C SER A 543 -27.80 -14.59 7.55
N ILE A 544 -27.59 -14.74 8.85
CA ILE A 544 -27.31 -16.02 9.50
C ILE A 544 -28.57 -16.45 10.25
N THR A 545 -29.07 -17.65 9.98
CA THR A 545 -30.16 -18.26 10.73
C THR A 545 -29.58 -19.36 11.60
N PHE A 546 -29.88 -19.31 12.89
CA PHE A 546 -29.40 -20.27 13.89
C PHE A 546 -30.41 -21.40 14.13
N LYS A 547 -29.96 -22.49 14.79
CA LYS A 547 -30.77 -23.69 15.04
C LYS A 547 -31.97 -23.42 15.97
N ASP A 548 -31.89 -22.40 16.80
CA ASP A 548 -32.97 -21.92 17.65
C ASP A 548 -34.00 -21.06 16.89
N GLY A 549 -33.78 -20.81 15.59
CA GLY A 549 -34.62 -19.98 14.76
C GLY A 549 -34.32 -18.48 14.84
N SER A 550 -33.35 -18.07 15.67
CA SER A 550 -32.87 -16.68 15.68
C SER A 550 -32.16 -16.33 14.38
N ARG A 551 -32.13 -15.03 14.06
CA ARG A 551 -31.46 -14.53 12.85
C ARG A 551 -30.61 -13.32 13.18
N GLN A 552 -29.40 -13.32 12.65
CA GLN A 552 -28.51 -12.18 12.68
C GLN A 552 -28.30 -11.68 11.24
N ALA A 553 -28.35 -10.38 11.03
CA ALA A 553 -28.09 -9.77 9.72
C ALA A 553 -26.99 -8.72 9.86
N THR A 554 -25.94 -8.88 9.07
CA THR A 554 -24.79 -7.97 9.07
C THR A 554 -24.55 -7.42 7.68
N LYS A 555 -24.33 -6.11 7.57
CA LYS A 555 -23.95 -5.46 6.32
C LYS A 555 -22.44 -5.57 6.13
N PHE A 556 -21.98 -5.98 4.95
CA PHE A 556 -20.56 -6.09 4.63
C PHE A 556 -20.28 -5.67 3.19
N ILE A 557 -19.04 -5.34 2.90
CA ILE A 557 -18.57 -5.11 1.54
C ILE A 557 -17.88 -6.40 1.10
N ALA A 558 -18.39 -7.03 0.02
CA ALA A 558 -17.71 -8.16 -0.57
C ALA A 558 -16.38 -7.67 -1.17
N ARG A 559 -15.31 -8.29 -0.78
CA ARG A 559 -13.96 -8.00 -1.26
C ARG A 559 -13.49 -9.06 -2.23
#